data_712ee2a9c7787ac3eb72cb672e476241
#
_entry.id   712ee2a9c7787ac3eb72cb672e476241
#
_cell.length_a   1.000
_cell.length_b   1.000
_cell.length_c   1.000
_cell.angle_alpha   90.00
_cell.angle_beta   90.00
_cell.angle_gamma   90.00
#
_symmetry.space_group_name_H-M   'P 1'
#
loop_
_entity.id
_entity.type
_entity.pdbx_description
1 polymer ?
#
loop_
_entity_poly.entity_id
_entity_poly.type
_entity_poly.pdbx_seq_one_letter_code
_entity_poly.pdbx_strand_id
1 'polypeptide(L)'
;KWAPAARMLQGDAYCNLEEYKKAAKCFEKAADSESALVAPRALKKAGLAYEALGEYAKAVKVYTIVKEKYFQSQEAADIEKYIVRAAALDE
;
A
#
# COMPACT_ATOMS: atom_id res chain seq x y z
N LYS A 1 10.97 11.21 15.05
CA LYS A 1 10.70 11.02 13.64
C LYS A 1 11.16 9.66 13.17
N TRP A 2 10.25 8.88 12.69
CA TRP A 2 10.54 7.51 12.32
C TRP A 2 10.99 7.44 10.87
N ALA A 3 12.06 6.67 10.61
CA ALA A 3 12.47 6.40 9.25
C ALA A 3 11.38 5.59 8.54
N PRO A 4 11.27 5.73 7.20
CA PRO A 4 10.26 4.97 6.45
C PRO A 4 10.35 3.47 6.66
N ALA A 5 11.58 2.93 6.80
CA ALA A 5 11.74 1.49 7.04
C ALA A 5 11.12 1.07 8.36
N ALA A 6 11.24 1.92 9.40
CA ALA A 6 10.65 1.63 10.69
C ALA A 6 9.12 1.65 10.59
N ARG A 7 8.55 2.57 9.81
CA ARG A 7 7.11 2.60 9.58
C ARG A 7 6.64 1.35 8.86
N MET A 8 7.44 0.84 7.91
CA MET A 8 7.10 -0.40 7.23
C MET A 8 7.02 -1.57 8.18
N LEU A 9 8.03 -1.69 9.08
CA LEU A 9 8.03 -2.75 10.07
C LEU A 9 6.85 -2.63 11.02
N GLN A 10 6.51 -1.42 11.42
CA GLN A 10 5.38 -1.16 12.29
C GLN A 10 4.08 -1.60 11.60
N GLY A 11 3.94 -1.26 10.32
CA GLY A 11 2.78 -1.69 9.55
C GLY A 11 2.68 -3.19 9.44
N ASP A 12 3.83 -3.86 9.20
CA ASP A 12 3.85 -5.33 9.12
C ASP A 12 3.42 -5.94 10.46
N ALA A 13 3.85 -5.37 11.58
CA ALA A 13 3.45 -5.86 12.89
C ALA A 13 1.95 -5.72 13.10
N TYR A 14 1.37 -4.59 12.68
CA TYR A 14 -0.07 -4.42 12.79
C TYR A 14 -0.82 -5.40 11.90
N CYS A 15 -0.30 -5.72 10.72
CA CYS A 15 -0.90 -6.74 9.87
C CYS A 15 -0.92 -8.10 10.54
N ASN A 16 0.17 -8.45 11.23
CA ASN A 16 0.22 -9.71 11.95
C ASN A 16 -0.80 -9.79 13.07
N LEU A 17 -1.16 -8.63 13.64
CA LEU A 17 -2.18 -8.54 14.66
C LEU A 17 -3.57 -8.34 14.08
N GLU A 18 -3.69 -8.33 12.76
CA GLU A 18 -4.94 -8.09 12.04
C GLU A 18 -5.52 -6.71 12.34
N GLU A 19 -4.65 -5.76 12.70
CA GLU A 19 -5.04 -4.37 12.90
C GLU A 19 -4.81 -3.61 11.60
N TYR A 20 -5.62 -3.94 10.58
CA TYR A 20 -5.35 -3.49 9.23
C TYR A 20 -5.52 -1.98 9.05
N LYS A 21 -6.42 -1.37 9.82
CA LYS A 21 -6.58 0.07 9.73
C LYS A 21 -5.32 0.80 10.17
N LYS A 22 -4.73 0.35 11.27
CA LYS A 22 -3.47 0.92 11.75
C LYS A 22 -2.32 0.61 10.82
N ALA A 23 -2.32 -0.60 10.25
CA ALA A 23 -1.30 -1.00 9.29
C ALA A 23 -1.34 -0.09 8.07
N ALA A 24 -2.52 0.16 7.51
CA ALA A 24 -2.65 1.01 6.34
C ALA A 24 -2.10 2.41 6.61
N LYS A 25 -2.39 2.96 7.79
CA LYS A 25 -1.88 4.29 8.14
C LYS A 25 -0.36 4.32 8.23
N CYS A 26 0.24 3.27 8.80
CA CYS A 26 1.69 3.19 8.88
C CYS A 26 2.32 3.11 7.50
N PHE A 27 1.73 2.31 6.62
CA PHE A 27 2.25 2.18 5.26
C PHE A 27 2.11 3.48 4.48
N GLU A 28 0.99 4.19 4.66
CA GLU A 28 0.81 5.48 3.99
C GLU A 28 1.82 6.51 4.47
N LYS A 29 2.14 6.50 5.76
CA LYS A 29 3.16 7.40 6.29
C LYS A 29 4.53 7.05 5.74
N ALA A 30 4.83 5.77 5.58
CA ALA A 30 6.08 5.35 4.95
C ALA A 30 6.13 5.82 3.50
N ALA A 31 4.99 5.80 2.82
CA ALA A 31 4.91 6.22 1.42
C ALA A 31 5.09 7.72 1.25
N ASP A 32 4.90 8.50 2.31
CA ASP A 32 5.12 9.95 2.25
C ASP A 32 6.61 10.30 2.15
N SER A 33 7.49 9.30 2.29
CA SER A 33 8.92 9.54 2.16
C SER A 33 9.25 9.87 0.71
N GLU A 34 10.40 10.51 0.51
CA GLU A 34 10.84 10.83 -0.84
C GLU A 34 11.58 9.68 -1.50
N SER A 35 11.66 8.54 -0.81
CA SER A 35 12.39 7.40 -1.32
C SER A 35 11.57 6.68 -2.41
N ALA A 36 12.10 6.68 -3.63
CA ALA A 36 11.47 5.97 -4.74
C ALA A 36 11.51 4.46 -4.54
N LEU A 37 12.33 3.99 -3.62
CA LEU A 37 12.41 2.57 -3.30
C LEU A 37 11.34 2.16 -2.30
N VAL A 38 11.13 2.97 -1.27
CA VAL A 38 10.20 2.63 -0.19
C VAL A 38 8.76 2.95 -0.55
N ALA A 39 8.52 4.10 -1.21
CA ALA A 39 7.16 4.56 -1.44
C ALA A 39 6.29 3.56 -2.21
N PRO A 40 6.73 3.00 -3.35
CA PRO A 40 5.86 2.06 -4.06
C PRO A 40 5.61 0.78 -3.27
N ARG A 41 6.60 0.31 -2.52
CA ARG A 41 6.43 -0.86 -1.68
C ARG A 41 5.39 -0.60 -0.59
N ALA A 42 5.50 0.56 0.06
CA ALA A 42 4.57 0.94 1.12
C ALA A 42 3.16 1.09 0.59
N LEU A 43 3.01 1.71 -0.59
CA LEU A 43 1.69 1.90 -1.19
C LEU A 43 1.04 0.56 -1.53
N LYS A 44 1.81 -0.38 -2.06
CA LYS A 44 1.27 -1.69 -2.37
C LYS A 44 0.81 -2.40 -1.10
N LYS A 45 1.58 -2.31 -0.03
CA LYS A 45 1.20 -2.91 1.25
C LYS A 45 -0.02 -2.23 1.83
N ALA A 46 -0.12 -0.90 1.70
CA ALA A 46 -1.31 -0.18 2.16
C ALA A 46 -2.54 -0.66 1.42
N GLY A 47 -2.42 -0.88 0.11
CA GLY A 47 -3.53 -1.41 -0.68
C GLY A 47 -3.99 -2.76 -0.20
N LEU A 48 -3.04 -3.65 0.13
CA LEU A 48 -3.40 -4.96 0.64
C LEU A 48 -4.13 -4.86 1.99
N ALA A 49 -3.71 -3.94 2.85
CA ALA A 49 -4.37 -3.72 4.13
C ALA A 49 -5.79 -3.18 3.93
N TYR A 50 -5.98 -2.27 2.97
CA TYR A 50 -7.31 -1.77 2.65
C TYR A 50 -8.20 -2.87 2.11
N GLU A 51 -7.66 -3.77 1.28
CA GLU A 51 -8.45 -4.91 0.80
C GLU A 51 -8.90 -5.79 1.96
N ALA A 52 -8.01 -6.01 2.93
CA ALA A 52 -8.36 -6.80 4.10
C ALA A 52 -9.48 -6.16 4.92
N LEU A 53 -9.57 -4.83 4.86
CA LEU A 53 -10.64 -4.07 5.52
C LEU A 53 -11.93 -4.03 4.70
N GLY A 54 -11.89 -4.49 3.46
CA GLY A 54 -13.02 -4.33 2.55
C GLY A 54 -13.12 -2.93 1.97
N GLU A 55 -12.09 -2.10 2.13
CA GLU A 55 -12.06 -0.73 1.61
C GLU A 55 -11.41 -0.74 0.23
N TYR A 56 -12.11 -1.34 -0.73
CA TYR A 56 -11.54 -1.61 -2.04
C TYR A 56 -11.27 -0.34 -2.85
N ALA A 57 -12.13 0.68 -2.71
CA ALA A 57 -11.90 1.94 -3.42
C ALA A 57 -10.58 2.59 -2.99
N LYS A 58 -10.26 2.51 -1.70
CA LYS A 58 -9.00 3.05 -1.20
C LYS A 58 -7.82 2.24 -1.69
N ALA A 59 -7.99 0.92 -1.79
CA ALA A 59 -6.95 0.05 -2.32
C ALA A 59 -6.64 0.42 -3.77
N VAL A 60 -7.68 0.60 -4.60
CA VAL A 60 -7.49 0.99 -5.99
C VAL A 60 -6.74 2.31 -6.07
N LYS A 61 -7.07 3.25 -5.20
CA LYS A 61 -6.43 4.57 -5.22
C LYS A 61 -4.92 4.47 -4.99
N VAL A 62 -4.50 3.71 -3.96
CA VAL A 62 -3.07 3.62 -3.68
C VAL A 62 -2.34 2.78 -4.72
N TYR A 63 -2.98 1.73 -5.25
CA TYR A 63 -2.38 0.95 -6.34
C TYR A 63 -2.19 1.81 -7.58
N THR A 64 -3.15 2.69 -7.88
CA THR A 64 -3.07 3.57 -9.04
C THR A 64 -1.90 4.54 -8.90
N ILE A 65 -1.61 5.00 -7.68
CA ILE A 65 -0.45 5.86 -7.46
C ILE A 65 0.84 5.11 -7.83
N VAL A 66 0.93 3.83 -7.46
CA VAL A 66 2.09 3.02 -7.83
C VAL A 66 2.21 2.95 -9.35
N LYS A 67 1.08 2.70 -10.03
CA LYS A 67 1.08 2.56 -11.48
C LYS A 67 1.53 3.84 -12.19
N GLU A 68 1.04 4.99 -11.71
CA GLU A 68 1.24 6.24 -12.42
C GLU A 68 2.49 7.00 -11.98
N LYS A 69 2.76 7.02 -10.68
CA LYS A 69 3.88 7.79 -10.16
C LYS A 69 5.17 6.98 -10.08
N TYR A 70 5.05 5.69 -9.82
CA TYR A 70 6.21 4.82 -9.61
C TYR A 70 6.23 3.71 -10.65
N PHE A 71 5.95 4.04 -11.91
CA PHE A 71 5.77 3.06 -12.97
C PHE A 71 7.05 2.27 -13.28
N GLN A 72 8.20 2.75 -12.86
CA GLN A 72 9.46 2.04 -13.08
C GLN A 72 9.83 1.12 -11.91
N SER A 73 9.01 1.07 -10.87
CA SER A 73 9.31 0.24 -9.71
C SER A 73 8.96 -1.23 -9.98
N GLN A 74 9.57 -2.11 -9.20
CA GLN A 74 9.24 -3.52 -9.24
C GLN A 74 7.77 -3.74 -8.92
N GLU A 75 7.25 -2.96 -7.97
CA GLU A 75 5.87 -3.10 -7.54
C GLU A 75 4.88 -2.78 -8.65
N ALA A 76 5.26 -1.92 -9.58
CA ALA A 76 4.38 -1.57 -10.69
C ALA A 76 4.25 -2.68 -11.72
N ALA A 77 5.16 -3.64 -11.71
CA ALA A 77 5.19 -4.69 -12.73
C ALA A 77 3.90 -5.51 -12.78
N ASP A 78 3.29 -5.76 -11.62
CA ASP A 78 2.06 -6.55 -11.55
C ASP A 78 0.91 -5.77 -10.90
N ILE A 79 1.05 -4.45 -10.78
CA ILE A 79 0.06 -3.66 -10.03
C ILE A 79 -1.29 -3.62 -10.73
N GLU A 80 -1.30 -3.74 -12.06
CA GLU A 80 -2.55 -3.71 -12.82
C GLU A 80 -3.47 -4.84 -12.38
N LYS A 81 -2.91 -6.01 -12.13
CA LYS A 81 -3.65 -7.17 -11.66
C LYS A 81 -4.33 -6.86 -10.32
N TYR A 82 -3.63 -6.17 -9.44
CA TYR A 82 -4.18 -5.79 -8.14
C TYR A 82 -5.30 -4.77 -8.29
N ILE A 83 -5.12 -3.81 -9.21
CA ILE A 83 -6.15 -2.79 -9.45
C ILE A 83 -7.43 -3.44 -9.97
N VAL A 84 -7.30 -4.33 -10.95
CA VAL A 84 -8.47 -5.00 -11.52
C VAL A 84 -9.19 -5.81 -10.46
N ARG A 85 -8.44 -6.54 -9.64
CA ARG A 85 -9.04 -7.37 -8.59
C ARG A 85 -9.81 -6.52 -7.58
N ALA A 86 -9.18 -5.46 -7.09
CA ALA A 86 -9.82 -4.62 -6.09
C ALA A 86 -11.04 -3.89 -6.66
N ALA A 87 -10.93 -3.42 -7.90
CA ALA A 87 -12.06 -2.74 -8.54
C ALA A 87 -13.24 -3.69 -8.71
N ALA A 88 -12.98 -4.94 -9.05
CA ALA A 88 -14.04 -5.93 -9.21
C ALA A 88 -14.73 -6.22 -7.88
N LEU A 89 -13.99 -6.18 -6.79
CA LEU A 89 -14.56 -6.44 -5.47
C LEU A 89 -15.32 -5.25 -4.90
N ASP A 90 -15.16 -4.07 -5.50
CA ASP A 90 -15.76 -2.83 -5.02
C ASP A 90 -17.12 -2.58 -5.65
N GLU A 91 -17.91 -3.63 -5.83
CA GLU A 91 -19.22 -3.48 -6.46
C GLU A 91 -20.38 -3.54 -5.49
#